data_aa158c5c28f70b84266af91662a27350
#
_entry.id   aa158c5c28f70b84266af91662a27350
#
_cell.length_a   1.000
_cell.length_b   1.000
_cell.length_c   1.000
_cell.angle_alpha   90.00
_cell.angle_beta   90.00
_cell.angle_gamma   90.00
#
_symmetry.space_group_name_H-M   'P 1'
#
loop_
_entity.id
_entity.type
_entity.pdbx_description
1 polymer ?
#
loop_
_entity_poly.entity_id
_entity_poly.type
_entity_poly.pdbx_seq_one_letter_code
_entity_poly.pdbx_strand_id
1 'polypeptide(L)'
;MPADLAPRSEADQAAFFEDVLARAERAIARTGTLRRDLEVAGQRIRLLYAGATLDHLLTPAFACLTEVDDVRAPDLTLLLWDSATTGIGMAPPPVPAQCFSDRGDLWTFLSERWRSAFHVSEYTLAVLDMARGIGVFWVRDPALLPYWAKAAPLRTLLSWWLTAKGAQLVHGAAVGTGDGGVLIVGRGGVGKSTTALACVEAGMRYCGDDYVVLTGGPHPAAHALYRTAKLSPEAVAHFPGLSGDLAPGAEKAVFRIGDERPDDLVATVKLRAVLTPRFGSGVATAVEPATPAAILSSAIYTTMTQLPHAGKRTVDLIEDALARLPCLTLVLGSAVSAVPMAVSAVIADPPRRAEALPLRHPQPLISVIVPVFNGLSYLPDAIASIVRQDHAKLEIIVVDDGVIADIEAVVGTLPVPVRLLRKRNGGAADARNTGIRAASGDLIAFLDVDDLWPDGALAMSLEWLNEHPDSDVVIGQSQLLCRSEPDGPFRFAGNPAETFRYSIGAALFRRRAFDRNGLFDPLLRLAEDTDWFSRAADGGITVDHIPHVALHVRRDTANTTFGRTTADRIPLQLARNALHRKRSLLR
;
A
#
# COMPACT_ATOMS: atom_id res chain seq x y z
N MET A 1 14.16 -21.74 2.88
CA MET A 1 13.26 -20.97 3.78
C MET A 1 13.08 -21.73 5.07
N PRO A 2 13.14 -21.12 6.25
CA PRO A 2 12.67 -21.74 7.48
C PRO A 2 11.24 -22.21 7.31
N ALA A 3 10.91 -23.41 7.82
CA ALA A 3 9.57 -24.01 7.65
C ALA A 3 8.43 -23.08 8.11
N ASP A 4 8.67 -22.18 9.05
CA ASP A 4 7.69 -21.23 9.59
C ASP A 4 7.42 -20.03 8.67
N LEU A 5 8.28 -19.77 7.68
CA LEU A 5 8.13 -18.70 6.67
C LEU A 5 7.79 -19.27 5.28
N ALA A 6 7.73 -20.60 5.13
CA ALA A 6 7.27 -21.21 3.88
C ALA A 6 5.77 -20.89 3.66
N PRO A 7 5.35 -20.66 2.42
CA PRO A 7 3.93 -20.58 2.11
C PRO A 7 3.19 -21.78 2.68
N ARG A 8 2.11 -21.54 3.42
CA ARG A 8 1.25 -22.60 3.93
C ARG A 8 0.55 -23.30 2.76
N SER A 9 0.41 -24.61 2.86
CA SER A 9 -0.29 -25.36 1.83
C SER A 9 -1.76 -24.92 1.73
N GLU A 10 -2.40 -25.17 0.59
CA GLU A 10 -3.85 -24.95 0.41
C GLU A 10 -4.66 -25.70 1.48
N ALA A 11 -4.22 -26.90 1.87
CA ALA A 11 -4.87 -27.71 2.91
C ALA A 11 -4.76 -27.05 4.29
N ASP A 12 -3.60 -26.46 4.65
CA ASP A 12 -3.43 -25.77 5.92
C ASP A 12 -4.29 -24.51 5.99
N GLN A 13 -4.35 -23.74 4.89
CA GLN A 13 -5.18 -22.53 4.80
C GLN A 13 -6.67 -22.88 4.86
N ALA A 14 -7.09 -23.96 4.20
CA ALA A 14 -8.45 -24.47 4.31
C ALA A 14 -8.79 -24.92 5.75
N ALA A 15 -7.90 -25.67 6.40
CA ALA A 15 -8.11 -26.12 7.78
C ALA A 15 -8.22 -24.94 8.76
N PHE A 16 -7.40 -23.90 8.57
CA PHE A 16 -7.49 -22.68 9.37
C PHE A 16 -8.83 -21.97 9.16
N PHE A 17 -9.26 -21.81 7.89
CA PHE A 17 -10.56 -21.21 7.58
C PHE A 17 -11.71 -21.99 8.25
N GLU A 18 -11.73 -23.33 8.16
CA GLU A 18 -12.81 -24.13 8.75
C GLU A 18 -12.83 -24.06 10.28
N ASP A 19 -11.67 -23.98 10.96
CA ASP A 19 -11.62 -23.75 12.42
C ASP A 19 -12.22 -22.38 12.79
N VAL A 20 -11.86 -21.33 12.03
CA VAL A 20 -12.40 -19.98 12.24
C VAL A 20 -13.91 -19.95 12.00
N LEU A 21 -14.40 -20.58 10.93
CA LEU A 21 -15.81 -20.67 10.60
C LEU A 21 -16.61 -21.40 11.69
N ALA A 22 -16.11 -22.56 12.15
CA ALA A 22 -16.75 -23.32 13.20
C ALA A 22 -16.84 -22.55 14.53
N ARG A 23 -15.88 -21.67 14.83
CA ARG A 23 -15.94 -20.76 16.01
C ARG A 23 -17.01 -19.70 15.84
N ALA A 24 -17.11 -19.09 14.66
CA ALA A 24 -18.16 -18.12 14.36
C ALA A 24 -19.56 -18.73 14.49
N GLU A 25 -19.75 -19.94 13.95
CA GLU A 25 -21.02 -20.69 14.07
C GLU A 25 -21.37 -21.00 15.53
N ARG A 26 -20.37 -21.40 16.34
CA ARG A 26 -20.59 -21.58 17.79
C ARG A 26 -20.95 -20.28 18.50
N ALA A 27 -20.35 -19.18 18.14
CA ALA A 27 -20.69 -17.87 18.71
C ALA A 27 -22.13 -17.50 18.38
N ILE A 28 -22.54 -17.65 17.12
CA ILE A 28 -23.91 -17.43 16.64
C ILE A 28 -24.91 -18.35 17.39
N ALA A 29 -24.60 -19.65 17.51
CA ALA A 29 -25.47 -20.60 18.22
C ALA A 29 -25.63 -20.23 19.69
N ARG A 30 -24.61 -19.62 20.31
CA ARG A 30 -24.64 -19.22 21.73
C ARG A 30 -25.40 -17.94 22.00
N THR A 31 -25.30 -16.95 21.11
CA THR A 31 -25.80 -15.58 21.35
C THR A 31 -27.01 -15.19 20.49
N GLY A 32 -27.38 -16.05 19.53
CA GLY A 32 -28.39 -15.73 18.53
C GLY A 32 -27.78 -14.93 17.36
N THR A 33 -28.55 -14.80 16.29
CA THR A 33 -28.14 -14.16 15.05
C THR A 33 -28.95 -12.91 14.78
N LEU A 34 -28.28 -11.79 14.49
CA LEU A 34 -28.87 -10.64 13.80
C LEU A 34 -28.41 -10.63 12.33
N ARG A 35 -29.35 -10.36 11.43
CA ARG A 35 -29.10 -10.35 9.99
C ARG A 35 -29.21 -8.94 9.43
N ARG A 36 -28.27 -8.59 8.56
CA ARG A 36 -28.30 -7.36 7.71
C ARG A 36 -27.92 -7.74 6.31
N ASP A 37 -28.58 -7.16 5.34
CA ASP A 37 -28.22 -7.30 3.93
C ASP A 37 -27.69 -5.94 3.40
N LEU A 38 -26.66 -6.01 2.56
CA LEU A 38 -26.08 -4.88 1.82
C LEU A 38 -26.23 -5.15 0.34
N GLU A 39 -26.43 -4.10 -0.45
CA GLU A 39 -26.34 -4.18 -1.91
C GLU A 39 -25.41 -3.10 -2.44
N VAL A 40 -24.31 -3.50 -3.07
CA VAL A 40 -23.30 -2.59 -3.62
C VAL A 40 -22.71 -3.15 -4.91
N ALA A 41 -22.64 -2.32 -5.95
CA ALA A 41 -22.11 -2.70 -7.28
C ALA A 41 -22.72 -4.03 -7.81
N GLY A 42 -24.02 -4.24 -7.59
CA GLY A 42 -24.76 -5.43 -8.01
C GLY A 42 -24.49 -6.70 -7.18
N GLN A 43 -23.69 -6.61 -6.12
CA GLN A 43 -23.44 -7.71 -5.20
C GLN A 43 -24.33 -7.61 -3.97
N ARG A 44 -25.00 -8.72 -3.62
CA ARG A 44 -25.75 -8.85 -2.39
C ARG A 44 -24.92 -9.54 -1.32
N ILE A 45 -24.73 -8.86 -0.20
CA ILE A 45 -23.86 -9.30 0.88
C ILE A 45 -24.68 -9.44 2.15
N ARG A 46 -24.67 -10.62 2.76
CA ARG A 46 -25.35 -10.90 4.00
C ARG A 46 -24.40 -10.88 5.17
N LEU A 47 -24.71 -10.11 6.19
CA LEU A 47 -24.00 -10.04 7.45
C LEU A 47 -24.79 -10.82 8.52
N LEU A 48 -24.13 -11.78 9.18
CA LEU A 48 -24.66 -12.58 10.28
C LEU A 48 -23.87 -12.26 11.55
N TYR A 49 -24.47 -11.48 12.42
CA TYR A 49 -23.83 -11.07 13.67
C TYR A 49 -24.16 -12.06 14.80
N ALA A 50 -23.13 -12.49 15.55
CA ALA A 50 -23.30 -13.21 16.80
C ALA A 50 -23.64 -12.20 17.92
N GLY A 51 -24.94 -12.04 18.20
CA GLY A 51 -25.44 -11.04 19.16
C GLY A 51 -25.45 -9.61 18.62
N ALA A 52 -25.79 -8.65 19.47
CA ALA A 52 -26.09 -7.27 19.07
C ALA A 52 -24.86 -6.33 19.07
N THR A 53 -23.77 -6.68 19.76
CA THR A 53 -22.67 -5.74 20.04
C THR A 53 -22.00 -5.23 18.77
N LEU A 54 -21.56 -6.13 17.88
CA LEU A 54 -20.93 -5.74 16.63
C LEU A 54 -21.94 -5.13 15.64
N ASP A 55 -23.21 -5.57 15.64
CA ASP A 55 -24.26 -4.97 14.83
C ASP A 55 -24.43 -3.47 15.16
N HIS A 56 -24.63 -3.15 16.45
CA HIS A 56 -24.78 -1.75 16.88
C HIS A 56 -23.54 -0.89 16.59
N LEU A 57 -22.36 -1.50 16.60
CA LEU A 57 -21.10 -0.79 16.43
C LEU A 57 -20.74 -0.54 14.96
N LEU A 58 -20.98 -1.52 14.08
CA LEU A 58 -20.48 -1.52 12.71
C LEU A 58 -21.56 -1.19 11.68
N THR A 59 -22.79 -1.67 11.88
CA THR A 59 -23.91 -1.47 10.93
C THR A 59 -24.19 0.00 10.62
N PRO A 60 -24.12 0.94 11.59
CA PRO A 60 -24.41 2.36 11.32
C PRO A 60 -23.48 3.04 10.31
N ALA A 61 -22.31 2.44 9.99
CA ALA A 61 -21.39 3.01 9.02
C ALA A 61 -21.82 2.75 7.56
N PHE A 62 -22.65 1.72 7.29
CA PHE A 62 -23.00 1.35 5.92
C PHE A 62 -24.05 2.27 5.30
N ALA A 63 -23.85 2.68 4.05
CA ALA A 63 -24.78 3.45 3.24
C ALA A 63 -25.68 2.56 2.37
N CYS A 64 -25.29 1.31 2.13
CA CYS A 64 -25.90 0.39 1.17
C CYS A 64 -26.75 -0.71 1.83
N LEU A 65 -27.30 -0.44 3.03
CA LEU A 65 -28.22 -1.35 3.71
C LEU A 65 -29.53 -1.51 2.92
N THR A 66 -30.00 -2.76 2.85
CA THR A 66 -31.27 -3.09 2.24
C THR A 66 -32.15 -3.90 3.22
N GLU A 67 -33.44 -4.05 2.90
CA GLU A 67 -34.28 -4.99 3.66
C GLU A 67 -33.74 -6.42 3.51
N VAL A 68 -33.84 -7.18 4.60
CA VAL A 68 -33.48 -8.60 4.57
C VAL A 68 -34.53 -9.36 3.78
N ASP A 69 -34.08 -9.97 2.69
CA ASP A 69 -34.91 -10.73 1.78
C ASP A 69 -34.36 -12.15 1.61
N ASP A 70 -35.20 -13.16 1.71
CA ASP A 70 -34.82 -14.57 1.53
C ASP A 70 -35.11 -15.12 0.13
N VAL A 71 -35.71 -14.29 -0.74
CA VAL A 71 -36.08 -14.70 -2.11
C VAL A 71 -34.83 -14.85 -2.98
N ARG A 72 -33.86 -13.92 -2.83
CA ARG A 72 -32.59 -13.97 -3.55
C ARG A 72 -31.47 -14.40 -2.60
N ALA A 73 -30.76 -15.47 -2.93
CA ALA A 73 -29.56 -15.87 -2.20
C ALA A 73 -28.49 -14.77 -2.21
N PRO A 74 -27.75 -14.54 -1.11
CA PRO A 74 -26.63 -13.62 -1.10
C PRO A 74 -25.47 -14.15 -1.95
N ASP A 75 -24.74 -13.24 -2.60
CA ASP A 75 -23.52 -13.57 -3.34
C ASP A 75 -22.35 -13.80 -2.37
N LEU A 76 -22.36 -13.13 -1.21
CA LEU A 76 -21.40 -13.26 -0.12
C LEU A 76 -22.12 -13.31 1.22
N THR A 77 -21.70 -14.23 2.08
CA THR A 77 -22.16 -14.28 3.49
C THR A 77 -20.98 -14.08 4.43
N LEU A 78 -21.09 -13.11 5.33
CA LEU A 78 -20.08 -12.81 6.34
C LEU A 78 -20.62 -13.10 7.75
N LEU A 79 -19.90 -13.92 8.51
CA LEU A 79 -20.19 -14.20 9.92
C LEU A 79 -19.30 -13.30 10.79
N LEU A 80 -19.90 -12.60 11.75
CA LEU A 80 -19.20 -11.64 12.59
C LEU A 80 -19.38 -12.00 14.06
N TRP A 81 -18.27 -12.13 14.80
CA TRP A 81 -18.33 -12.32 16.26
C TRP A 81 -17.17 -11.64 16.96
N ASP A 82 -17.32 -11.39 18.24
CA ASP A 82 -16.27 -10.98 19.14
C ASP A 82 -16.08 -11.97 20.30
N SER A 83 -14.88 -12.04 20.84
CA SER A 83 -14.60 -12.92 21.96
C SER A 83 -15.11 -12.39 23.29
N ALA A 84 -15.14 -11.08 23.49
CA ALA A 84 -15.45 -10.46 24.77
C ALA A 84 -16.92 -10.69 25.17
N THR A 85 -17.86 -10.50 24.23
CA THR A 85 -19.31 -10.63 24.54
C THR A 85 -19.85 -12.04 24.31
N THR A 86 -19.32 -12.77 23.31
CA THR A 86 -19.79 -14.13 23.02
C THR A 86 -19.14 -15.19 23.91
N GLY A 87 -17.98 -14.91 24.51
CA GLY A 87 -17.20 -15.88 25.28
C GLY A 87 -16.57 -16.98 24.40
N ILE A 88 -16.58 -16.85 23.09
CA ILE A 88 -15.93 -17.78 22.16
C ILE A 88 -14.57 -17.19 21.75
N GLY A 89 -13.50 -17.80 22.26
CA GLY A 89 -12.13 -17.38 21.95
C GLY A 89 -11.72 -17.73 20.52
N MET A 90 -10.78 -16.93 19.98
CA MET A 90 -10.08 -17.21 18.75
C MET A 90 -8.65 -17.63 19.06
N ALA A 91 -8.20 -18.72 18.46
CA ALA A 91 -6.78 -19.05 18.46
C ALA A 91 -6.01 -18.00 17.63
N PRO A 92 -4.80 -17.62 18.02
CA PRO A 92 -3.96 -16.78 17.17
C PRO A 92 -3.76 -17.48 15.81
N PRO A 93 -3.59 -16.71 14.72
CA PRO A 93 -3.24 -17.32 13.43
C PRO A 93 -2.05 -18.27 13.59
N PRO A 94 -2.01 -19.40 12.86
CA PRO A 94 -0.99 -20.45 13.02
C PRO A 94 0.37 -20.02 12.41
N VAL A 95 0.70 -18.75 12.54
CA VAL A 95 1.94 -18.13 12.10
C VAL A 95 2.43 -17.16 13.16
N PRO A 96 3.74 -16.99 13.31
CA PRO A 96 4.31 -16.03 14.23
C PRO A 96 3.81 -14.60 13.95
N ALA A 97 3.66 -13.78 15.00
CA ALA A 97 3.21 -12.38 14.87
C ALA A 97 4.08 -11.55 13.90
N GLN A 98 5.32 -11.95 13.68
CA GLN A 98 6.26 -11.31 12.76
C GLN A 98 5.92 -11.55 11.28
N CYS A 99 5.00 -12.46 10.97
CA CYS A 99 4.50 -12.69 9.61
C CYS A 99 3.35 -11.76 9.22
N PHE A 100 2.93 -10.83 10.09
CA PHE A 100 1.87 -9.87 9.80
C PHE A 100 2.47 -8.59 9.24
N SER A 101 1.96 -8.10 8.11
CA SER A 101 2.26 -6.75 7.64
C SER A 101 1.42 -5.72 8.40
N ASP A 102 1.80 -4.44 8.34
CA ASP A 102 1.04 -3.34 8.95
C ASP A 102 -0.39 -3.22 8.39
N ARG A 103 -0.58 -3.56 7.13
CA ARG A 103 -1.90 -3.60 6.49
C ARG A 103 -2.67 -4.90 6.73
N GLY A 104 -2.08 -5.87 7.46
CA GLY A 104 -2.71 -7.10 7.91
C GLY A 104 -2.44 -8.35 7.06
N ASP A 105 -1.63 -8.29 5.99
CA ASP A 105 -1.30 -9.49 5.23
C ASP A 105 -0.60 -10.53 6.10
N LEU A 106 -0.96 -11.79 5.91
CA LEU A 106 -0.30 -12.97 6.46
C LEU A 106 0.66 -13.53 5.40
N TRP A 107 1.93 -13.29 5.53
CA TRP A 107 2.93 -13.56 4.47
C TRP A 107 3.07 -15.00 4.03
N THR A 108 2.59 -15.92 4.82
CA THR A 108 2.59 -17.35 4.50
C THR A 108 1.25 -17.85 3.94
N PHE A 109 0.22 -16.99 3.94
CA PHE A 109 -1.12 -17.30 3.44
C PHE A 109 -1.32 -16.64 2.08
N LEU A 110 -0.89 -17.30 1.00
CA LEU A 110 -0.84 -16.74 -0.36
C LEU A 110 -1.90 -17.32 -1.30
N SER A 111 -2.86 -18.10 -0.78
CA SER A 111 -3.91 -18.70 -1.61
C SER A 111 -4.76 -17.64 -2.31
N GLU A 112 -5.11 -17.89 -3.55
CA GLU A 112 -6.10 -17.11 -4.29
C GLU A 112 -7.53 -17.39 -3.80
N ARG A 113 -7.77 -18.59 -3.27
CA ARG A 113 -9.07 -19.04 -2.76
C ARG A 113 -9.27 -18.66 -1.29
N TRP A 114 -8.28 -18.95 -0.45
CA TRP A 114 -8.34 -18.77 1.00
C TRP A 114 -7.66 -17.45 1.39
N ARG A 115 -8.41 -16.37 1.46
CA ARG A 115 -7.86 -15.07 1.86
C ARG A 115 -7.88 -14.94 3.38
N SER A 116 -6.79 -14.45 3.94
CA SER A 116 -6.66 -14.23 5.39
C SER A 116 -5.88 -12.95 5.65
N ALA A 117 -6.35 -12.16 6.63
CA ALA A 117 -5.64 -10.97 7.12
C ALA A 117 -5.83 -10.82 8.63
N PHE A 118 -4.79 -10.40 9.33
CA PHE A 118 -4.82 -10.11 10.75
C PHE A 118 -4.29 -8.70 11.02
N HIS A 119 -5.14 -7.81 11.50
CA HIS A 119 -4.78 -6.44 11.84
C HIS A 119 -4.37 -6.35 13.30
N VAL A 120 -3.07 -6.24 13.56
CA VAL A 120 -2.50 -6.23 14.92
C VAL A 120 -3.01 -5.03 15.72
N SER A 121 -3.08 -3.84 15.12
CA SER A 121 -3.55 -2.62 15.78
C SER A 121 -5.02 -2.65 16.18
N GLU A 122 -5.84 -3.34 15.41
CA GLU A 122 -7.28 -3.51 15.65
C GLU A 122 -7.58 -4.78 16.44
N TYR A 123 -6.63 -5.71 16.47
CA TYR A 123 -6.76 -7.08 16.95
C TYR A 123 -7.98 -7.80 16.34
N THR A 124 -8.03 -7.77 15.00
CA THR A 124 -9.11 -8.35 14.21
C THR A 124 -8.57 -9.35 13.20
N LEU A 125 -9.36 -10.39 12.91
CA LEU A 125 -9.07 -11.37 11.88
C LEU A 125 -10.16 -11.33 10.82
N ALA A 126 -9.76 -11.33 9.56
CA ALA A 126 -10.62 -11.49 8.40
C ALA A 126 -10.19 -12.73 7.62
N VAL A 127 -11.11 -13.65 7.35
CA VAL A 127 -10.86 -14.81 6.48
C VAL A 127 -12.02 -14.97 5.49
N LEU A 128 -11.72 -15.45 4.27
CA LEU A 128 -12.71 -15.58 3.20
C LEU A 128 -12.40 -16.78 2.31
N ASP A 129 -13.37 -17.66 2.12
CA ASP A 129 -13.40 -18.65 1.03
C ASP A 129 -14.05 -17.98 -0.20
N MET A 130 -13.20 -17.59 -1.15
CA MET A 130 -13.61 -16.93 -2.39
C MET A 130 -14.52 -17.81 -3.27
N ALA A 131 -14.37 -19.12 -3.19
CA ALA A 131 -15.16 -20.07 -4.00
C ALA A 131 -16.57 -20.26 -3.44
N ARG A 132 -16.71 -20.32 -2.10
CA ARG A 132 -18.02 -20.48 -1.44
C ARG A 132 -18.75 -19.17 -1.23
N GLY A 133 -18.07 -18.03 -1.32
CA GLY A 133 -18.62 -16.74 -0.93
C GLY A 133 -18.97 -16.69 0.56
N ILE A 134 -18.13 -17.28 1.41
CA ILE A 134 -18.31 -17.29 2.87
C ILE A 134 -17.08 -16.70 3.52
N GLY A 135 -17.28 -15.67 4.34
CA GLY A 135 -16.20 -15.04 5.09
C GLY A 135 -16.51 -14.90 6.57
N VAL A 136 -15.49 -14.68 7.36
CA VAL A 136 -15.61 -14.49 8.79
C VAL A 136 -14.81 -13.29 9.23
N PHE A 137 -15.39 -12.47 10.07
CA PHE A 137 -14.76 -11.34 10.74
C PHE A 137 -14.80 -11.53 12.24
N TRP A 138 -13.63 -11.62 12.84
CA TRP A 138 -13.49 -11.73 14.27
C TRP A 138 -12.87 -10.48 14.87
N VAL A 139 -13.35 -10.11 16.05
CA VAL A 139 -12.83 -9.02 16.88
C VAL A 139 -12.52 -9.58 18.27
N ARG A 140 -11.36 -9.24 18.83
CA ARG A 140 -11.05 -9.67 20.21
C ARG A 140 -11.97 -9.00 21.22
N ASP A 141 -12.04 -7.68 21.16
CA ASP A 141 -12.86 -6.86 22.06
C ASP A 141 -13.39 -5.62 21.30
N PRO A 142 -14.71 -5.51 21.09
CA PRO A 142 -15.32 -4.39 20.39
C PRO A 142 -15.04 -3.02 21.03
N ALA A 143 -14.83 -2.97 22.36
CA ALA A 143 -14.53 -1.71 23.06
C ALA A 143 -13.18 -1.12 22.64
N LEU A 144 -12.25 -1.97 22.19
CA LEU A 144 -10.91 -1.57 21.77
C LEU A 144 -10.83 -1.24 20.27
N LEU A 145 -11.90 -1.41 19.49
CA LEU A 145 -11.88 -1.07 18.08
C LEU A 145 -11.64 0.44 17.88
N PRO A 146 -10.64 0.82 17.11
CA PRO A 146 -10.36 2.21 16.83
C PRO A 146 -11.44 2.86 15.93
N TYR A 147 -11.52 4.19 15.96
CA TYR A 147 -12.55 4.94 15.24
C TYR A 147 -12.55 4.66 13.72
N TRP A 148 -11.37 4.46 13.11
CA TRP A 148 -11.26 4.18 11.67
C TRP A 148 -11.82 2.82 11.28
N ALA A 149 -11.71 1.80 12.15
CA ALA A 149 -12.29 0.48 11.90
C ALA A 149 -13.82 0.49 12.03
N LYS A 150 -14.37 1.36 12.89
CA LYS A 150 -15.81 1.59 13.03
C LYS A 150 -16.38 2.42 11.88
N ALA A 151 -15.60 3.37 11.35
CA ALA A 151 -16.03 4.22 10.25
C ALA A 151 -16.03 3.51 8.88
N ALA A 152 -15.15 2.52 8.68
CA ALA A 152 -15.08 1.73 7.46
C ALA A 152 -14.95 0.22 7.79
N PRO A 153 -16.01 -0.40 8.37
CA PRO A 153 -15.98 -1.78 8.80
C PRO A 153 -15.88 -2.75 7.61
N LEU A 154 -15.29 -3.91 7.85
CA LEU A 154 -15.19 -5.02 6.89
C LEU A 154 -14.48 -4.67 5.57
N ARG A 155 -13.79 -3.51 5.47
CA ARG A 155 -13.15 -3.03 4.24
C ARG A 155 -12.27 -4.10 3.57
N THR A 156 -11.58 -4.91 4.37
CA THR A 156 -10.71 -6.00 3.89
C THR A 156 -11.49 -7.09 3.16
N LEU A 157 -12.52 -7.66 3.78
CA LEU A 157 -13.36 -8.72 3.20
C LEU A 157 -14.11 -8.22 1.96
N LEU A 158 -14.68 -7.01 2.07
CA LEU A 158 -15.42 -6.39 0.98
C LEU A 158 -14.51 -6.04 -0.20
N SER A 159 -13.28 -5.57 0.05
CA SER A 159 -12.30 -5.32 -1.00
C SER A 159 -11.97 -6.60 -1.76
N TRP A 160 -11.64 -7.70 -1.08
CA TRP A 160 -11.32 -8.96 -1.75
C TRP A 160 -12.46 -9.46 -2.63
N TRP A 161 -13.68 -9.46 -2.09
CA TRP A 161 -14.85 -9.93 -2.81
C TRP A 161 -15.16 -9.07 -4.02
N LEU A 162 -15.25 -7.76 -3.83
CA LEU A 162 -15.60 -6.81 -4.88
C LEU A 162 -14.55 -6.79 -6.00
N THR A 163 -13.25 -6.83 -5.65
CA THR A 163 -12.16 -6.93 -6.63
C THR A 163 -12.30 -8.19 -7.50
N ALA A 164 -12.65 -9.33 -6.92
CA ALA A 164 -12.90 -10.55 -7.68
C ALA A 164 -14.11 -10.45 -8.61
N LYS A 165 -15.08 -9.59 -8.29
CA LYS A 165 -16.29 -9.33 -9.10
C LYS A 165 -16.15 -8.16 -10.08
N GLY A 166 -14.95 -7.59 -10.22
CA GLY A 166 -14.68 -6.51 -11.17
C GLY A 166 -15.03 -5.10 -10.67
N ALA A 167 -15.25 -4.95 -9.37
CA ALA A 167 -15.44 -3.66 -8.70
C ALA A 167 -14.31 -3.44 -7.69
N GLN A 168 -13.78 -2.22 -7.58
CA GLN A 168 -12.62 -1.93 -6.75
C GLN A 168 -12.95 -0.94 -5.65
N LEU A 169 -12.65 -1.31 -4.40
CA LEU A 169 -12.68 -0.39 -3.28
C LEU A 169 -11.48 0.56 -3.38
N VAL A 170 -11.74 1.86 -3.43
CA VAL A 170 -10.72 2.90 -3.60
C VAL A 170 -10.76 3.88 -2.44
N HIS A 171 -9.60 4.22 -1.90
CA HIS A 171 -9.47 5.27 -0.88
C HIS A 171 -9.64 6.65 -1.52
N GLY A 172 -10.85 7.18 -1.45
CA GLY A 172 -11.26 8.45 -2.06
C GLY A 172 -12.65 8.86 -1.61
N ALA A 173 -13.12 9.98 -2.15
CA ALA A 173 -14.47 10.46 -1.94
C ALA A 173 -15.20 10.61 -3.29
N ALA A 174 -16.54 10.56 -3.27
CA ALA A 174 -17.35 10.83 -4.46
C ALA A 174 -18.57 11.65 -4.10
N VAL A 175 -18.80 12.68 -4.91
CA VAL A 175 -19.97 13.58 -4.82
C VAL A 175 -20.54 13.82 -6.21
N GLY A 176 -21.82 14.18 -6.29
CA GLY A 176 -22.46 14.37 -7.58
C GLY A 176 -23.70 15.24 -7.55
N THR A 177 -24.24 15.45 -8.75
CA THR A 177 -25.52 16.08 -9.03
C THR A 177 -26.40 15.13 -9.85
N GLY A 178 -27.56 15.59 -10.33
CA GLY A 178 -28.37 14.82 -11.27
C GLY A 178 -27.67 14.52 -12.61
N ASP A 179 -26.67 15.31 -12.99
CA ASP A 179 -25.93 15.18 -14.25
C ASP A 179 -24.73 14.21 -14.18
N GLY A 180 -24.39 13.75 -12.98
CA GLY A 180 -23.23 12.87 -12.69
C GLY A 180 -22.41 13.40 -11.53
N GLY A 181 -21.17 12.94 -11.40
CA GLY A 181 -20.32 13.38 -10.31
C GLY A 181 -18.84 13.22 -10.57
N VAL A 182 -18.06 13.46 -9.53
CA VAL A 182 -16.60 13.38 -9.55
C VAL A 182 -16.09 12.41 -8.49
N LEU A 183 -15.00 11.72 -8.84
CA LEU A 183 -14.19 10.98 -7.90
C LEU A 183 -13.07 11.90 -7.40
N ILE A 184 -12.87 11.96 -6.10
CA ILE A 184 -11.83 12.78 -5.45
C ILE A 184 -10.82 11.82 -4.84
N VAL A 185 -9.61 11.79 -5.40
CA VAL A 185 -8.49 10.94 -4.95
C VAL A 185 -7.31 11.78 -4.49
N GLY A 186 -6.37 11.17 -3.81
CA GLY A 186 -5.17 11.86 -3.33
C GLY A 186 -4.70 11.33 -1.98
N ARG A 187 -3.50 11.71 -1.57
CA ARG A 187 -2.89 11.30 -0.30
C ARG A 187 -3.67 11.77 0.92
N GLY A 188 -3.32 11.26 2.09
CA GLY A 188 -3.84 11.76 3.36
C GLY A 188 -3.54 13.27 3.53
N GLY A 189 -4.53 14.03 4.01
CA GLY A 189 -4.34 15.47 4.30
C GLY A 189 -4.49 16.44 3.13
N VAL A 190 -4.64 15.98 1.88
CA VAL A 190 -4.75 16.89 0.71
C VAL A 190 -6.11 17.59 0.56
N GLY A 191 -7.07 17.32 1.45
CA GLY A 191 -8.38 18.01 1.44
C GLY A 191 -9.52 17.24 0.79
N LYS A 192 -9.41 15.91 0.55
CA LYS A 192 -10.50 15.08 -0.05
C LYS A 192 -11.82 15.21 0.68
N SER A 193 -11.83 14.88 1.98
CA SER A 193 -13.05 14.92 2.82
C SER A 193 -13.61 16.33 2.95
N THR A 194 -12.74 17.34 3.12
CA THR A 194 -13.15 18.75 3.15
C THR A 194 -13.81 19.17 1.84
N THR A 195 -13.22 18.78 0.69
CA THR A 195 -13.80 19.05 -0.64
C THR A 195 -15.16 18.38 -0.79
N ALA A 196 -15.28 17.10 -0.43
CA ALA A 196 -16.54 16.37 -0.53
C ALA A 196 -17.64 17.01 0.34
N LEU A 197 -17.33 17.31 1.59
CA LEU A 197 -18.32 17.92 2.51
C LEU A 197 -18.69 19.34 2.11
N ALA A 198 -17.76 20.14 1.60
CA ALA A 198 -18.09 21.46 1.06
C ALA A 198 -19.10 21.38 -0.09
N CYS A 199 -18.94 20.35 -0.96
CA CYS A 199 -19.90 20.10 -2.04
C CYS A 199 -21.28 19.68 -1.51
N VAL A 200 -21.32 18.84 -0.48
CA VAL A 200 -22.59 18.42 0.17
C VAL A 200 -23.28 19.62 0.86
N GLU A 201 -22.53 20.46 1.55
CA GLU A 201 -23.05 21.71 2.15
C GLU A 201 -23.71 22.62 1.09
N ALA A 202 -23.20 22.62 -0.14
CA ALA A 202 -23.74 23.36 -1.26
C ALA A 202 -24.88 22.63 -2.00
N GLY A 203 -25.41 21.51 -1.47
CA GLY A 203 -26.53 20.75 -2.02
C GLY A 203 -26.20 19.68 -3.05
N MET A 204 -24.92 19.27 -3.16
CA MET A 204 -24.58 18.10 -3.96
C MET A 204 -24.89 16.81 -3.19
N ARG A 205 -25.08 15.72 -3.95
CA ARG A 205 -25.30 14.39 -3.41
C ARG A 205 -24.00 13.77 -2.91
N TYR A 206 -24.04 13.09 -1.77
CA TYR A 206 -22.94 12.39 -1.15
C TYR A 206 -23.00 10.89 -1.52
N CYS A 207 -21.96 10.40 -2.21
CA CYS A 207 -21.80 8.98 -2.50
C CYS A 207 -20.88 8.29 -1.49
N GLY A 208 -19.90 8.99 -0.95
CA GLY A 208 -19.01 8.45 0.09
C GLY A 208 -17.73 9.26 0.28
N ASP A 209 -17.07 8.99 1.40
CA ASP A 209 -15.73 9.50 1.75
C ASP A 209 -14.92 8.36 2.37
N ASP A 210 -13.60 8.52 2.43
CA ASP A 210 -12.63 7.54 2.88
C ASP A 210 -12.54 6.31 1.95
N TYR A 211 -13.66 5.62 1.67
CA TYR A 211 -13.72 4.53 0.69
C TYR A 211 -14.99 4.58 -0.13
N VAL A 212 -14.84 4.46 -1.44
CA VAL A 212 -15.92 4.27 -2.41
C VAL A 212 -15.63 3.06 -3.30
N VAL A 213 -16.67 2.44 -3.84
CA VAL A 213 -16.51 1.30 -4.76
C VAL A 213 -16.58 1.81 -6.19
N LEU A 214 -15.56 1.53 -6.98
CA LEU A 214 -15.49 1.87 -8.40
C LEU A 214 -15.88 0.69 -9.28
N THR A 215 -16.63 0.97 -10.34
CA THR A 215 -16.81 0.08 -11.48
C THR A 215 -16.34 0.79 -12.74
N GLY A 216 -15.62 0.03 -13.60
CA GLY A 216 -15.08 0.51 -14.87
C GLY A 216 -16.05 0.38 -16.06
N GLY A 217 -15.48 0.21 -17.26
CA GLY A 217 -16.22 0.02 -18.50
C GLY A 217 -16.65 1.32 -19.18
N PRO A 218 -17.66 1.28 -20.07
CA PRO A 218 -18.07 2.45 -20.88
C PRO A 218 -18.67 3.60 -20.04
N HIS A 219 -19.21 3.29 -18.88
CA HIS A 219 -19.83 4.26 -17.97
C HIS A 219 -19.30 4.05 -16.55
N PRO A 220 -18.08 4.53 -16.25
CA PRO A 220 -17.50 4.34 -14.92
C PRO A 220 -18.36 5.02 -13.85
N ALA A 221 -18.49 4.34 -12.71
CA ALA A 221 -19.33 4.81 -11.61
C ALA A 221 -18.67 4.60 -10.25
N ALA A 222 -19.02 5.46 -9.30
CA ALA A 222 -18.75 5.28 -7.89
C ALA A 222 -20.02 4.83 -7.18
N HIS A 223 -19.90 3.83 -6.30
CA HIS A 223 -20.99 3.32 -5.49
C HIS A 223 -20.73 3.56 -4.03
N ALA A 224 -21.76 3.96 -3.30
CA ALA A 224 -21.70 4.16 -1.87
C ALA A 224 -21.53 2.82 -1.14
N LEU A 225 -20.56 2.79 -0.22
CA LEU A 225 -20.40 1.70 0.72
C LEU A 225 -20.61 2.19 2.15
N TYR A 226 -20.00 3.33 2.48
CA TYR A 226 -20.09 3.95 3.80
C TYR A 226 -20.74 5.32 3.73
N ARG A 227 -21.47 5.68 4.81
CA ARG A 227 -22.10 7.00 4.99
C ARG A 227 -21.37 7.85 6.03
N THR A 228 -20.13 7.49 6.32
CA THR A 228 -19.25 8.19 7.25
C THR A 228 -18.29 9.10 6.51
N ALA A 229 -17.91 10.20 7.15
CA ALA A 229 -16.80 11.06 6.72
C ALA A 229 -15.83 11.26 7.89
N LYS A 230 -14.55 11.58 7.58
CA LYS A 230 -13.53 11.80 8.59
C LYS A 230 -12.82 13.14 8.37
N LEU A 231 -12.86 14.02 9.37
CA LEU A 231 -12.21 15.34 9.34
C LEU A 231 -11.17 15.49 10.44
N SER A 232 -10.07 16.19 10.14
CA SER A 232 -9.18 16.66 11.19
C SER A 232 -9.87 17.75 12.03
N PRO A 233 -9.43 17.99 13.28
CA PRO A 233 -10.01 19.04 14.13
C PRO A 233 -10.05 20.43 13.48
N GLU A 234 -9.00 20.78 12.70
CA GLU A 234 -8.94 22.05 11.99
C GLU A 234 -9.99 22.15 10.88
N ALA A 235 -10.22 21.03 10.17
CA ALA A 235 -11.21 20.99 9.09
C ALA A 235 -12.66 21.01 9.61
N VAL A 236 -12.92 20.51 10.82
CA VAL A 236 -14.25 20.55 11.47
C VAL A 236 -14.76 21.98 11.60
N ALA A 237 -13.87 22.95 11.86
CA ALA A 237 -14.24 24.36 12.00
C ALA A 237 -14.92 24.96 10.75
N HIS A 238 -14.74 24.35 9.59
CA HIS A 238 -15.41 24.79 8.35
C HIS A 238 -16.86 24.30 8.24
N PHE A 239 -17.30 23.37 9.09
CA PHE A 239 -18.61 22.71 9.02
C PHE A 239 -19.35 22.76 10.37
N PRO A 240 -19.74 23.97 10.85
CA PRO A 240 -20.34 24.13 12.18
C PRO A 240 -21.71 23.46 12.34
N GLY A 241 -22.35 23.08 11.22
CA GLY A 241 -23.64 22.37 11.20
C GLY A 241 -23.54 20.85 11.29
N LEU A 242 -22.34 20.29 11.32
CA LEU A 242 -22.14 18.83 11.41
C LEU A 242 -21.76 18.43 12.84
N SER A 243 -22.43 17.39 13.38
CA SER A 243 -22.12 16.79 14.68
C SER A 243 -21.24 15.57 14.48
N GLY A 244 -19.98 15.67 14.91
CA GLY A 244 -19.00 14.57 14.76
C GLY A 244 -18.57 13.99 16.10
N ASP A 245 -18.36 12.68 16.12
CA ASP A 245 -17.78 11.97 17.25
C ASP A 245 -16.25 12.09 17.21
N LEU A 246 -15.68 12.88 18.11
CA LEU A 246 -14.24 12.94 18.34
C LEU A 246 -13.90 12.13 19.59
N ALA A 247 -13.43 10.90 19.40
CA ALA A 247 -12.96 10.10 20.51
C ALA A 247 -11.70 10.71 21.16
N PRO A 248 -11.52 10.60 22.49
CA PRO A 248 -10.32 11.09 23.15
C PRO A 248 -9.05 10.50 22.51
N GLY A 249 -8.11 11.38 22.10
CA GLY A 249 -6.87 10.98 21.43
C GLY A 249 -7.01 10.57 19.96
N ALA A 250 -8.19 10.71 19.36
CA ALA A 250 -8.37 10.47 17.93
C ALA A 250 -7.81 11.64 17.10
N GLU A 251 -7.10 11.29 16.02
CA GLU A 251 -6.57 12.29 15.07
C GLU A 251 -7.67 12.93 14.21
N LYS A 252 -8.83 12.27 14.08
CA LYS A 252 -9.96 12.74 13.26
C LYS A 252 -11.30 12.49 13.95
N ALA A 253 -12.21 13.44 13.77
CA ALA A 253 -13.62 13.26 14.10
C ALA A 253 -14.33 12.43 13.02
N VAL A 254 -15.26 11.57 13.41
CA VAL A 254 -16.11 10.77 12.52
C VAL A 254 -17.50 11.39 12.47
N PHE A 255 -17.99 11.65 11.28
CA PHE A 255 -19.32 12.17 10.99
C PHE A 255 -20.14 11.08 10.30
N ARG A 256 -21.41 10.96 10.68
CA ARG A 256 -22.38 10.08 10.02
C ARG A 256 -23.31 10.92 9.17
N ILE A 257 -22.88 11.20 7.94
CA ILE A 257 -23.61 12.07 7.02
C ILE A 257 -25.05 11.58 6.80
N GLY A 258 -25.26 10.27 6.77
CA GLY A 258 -26.60 9.69 6.61
C GLY A 258 -27.56 9.89 7.77
N ASP A 259 -27.07 10.16 8.98
CA ASP A 259 -27.92 10.43 10.14
C ASP A 259 -28.41 11.90 10.16
N GLU A 260 -27.57 12.81 9.68
CA GLU A 260 -27.88 14.25 9.68
C GLU A 260 -28.50 14.72 8.37
N ARG A 261 -28.15 14.07 7.24
CA ARG A 261 -28.55 14.45 5.88
C ARG A 261 -28.93 13.23 5.03
N PRO A 262 -29.96 12.47 5.40
CA PRO A 262 -30.33 11.23 4.71
C PRO A 262 -30.72 11.50 3.22
N ASP A 263 -31.32 12.63 2.93
CA ASP A 263 -31.75 13.02 1.59
C ASP A 263 -30.58 13.37 0.64
N ASP A 264 -29.41 13.66 1.19
CA ASP A 264 -28.22 13.97 0.39
C ASP A 264 -27.45 12.71 -0.04
N LEU A 265 -27.78 11.53 0.51
CA LEU A 265 -27.14 10.28 0.14
C LEU A 265 -27.57 9.82 -1.27
N VAL A 266 -26.61 9.26 -2.00
CA VAL A 266 -26.86 8.61 -3.28
C VAL A 266 -26.11 7.28 -3.37
N ALA A 267 -26.81 6.23 -3.79
CA ALA A 267 -26.23 4.89 -3.87
C ALA A 267 -25.17 4.76 -4.98
N THR A 268 -25.34 5.50 -6.08
CA THR A 268 -24.44 5.42 -7.24
C THR A 268 -24.36 6.76 -7.95
N VAL A 269 -23.14 7.13 -8.34
CA VAL A 269 -22.85 8.32 -9.13
C VAL A 269 -22.09 7.93 -10.40
N LYS A 270 -22.62 8.29 -11.57
CA LYS A 270 -21.87 8.19 -12.84
C LYS A 270 -20.74 9.20 -12.83
N LEU A 271 -19.52 8.74 -13.03
CA LEU A 271 -18.36 9.61 -12.99
C LEU A 271 -18.19 10.40 -14.29
N ARG A 272 -17.93 11.69 -14.15
CA ARG A 272 -17.66 12.64 -15.23
C ARG A 272 -16.19 13.07 -15.28
N ALA A 273 -15.52 13.09 -14.11
CA ALA A 273 -14.11 13.43 -13.97
C ALA A 273 -13.51 12.84 -12.69
N VAL A 274 -12.19 12.85 -12.63
CA VAL A 274 -11.42 12.56 -11.41
C VAL A 274 -10.63 13.79 -11.00
N LEU A 275 -10.72 14.13 -9.72
CA LEU A 275 -10.08 15.31 -9.13
C LEU A 275 -9.04 14.89 -8.09
N THR A 276 -7.87 15.55 -8.09
CA THR A 276 -6.93 15.50 -6.97
C THR A 276 -6.83 16.90 -6.35
N PRO A 277 -7.26 17.09 -5.10
CA PRO A 277 -7.09 18.37 -4.41
C PRO A 277 -5.62 18.66 -4.14
N ARG A 278 -5.24 19.94 -4.25
CA ARG A 278 -3.92 20.48 -3.90
C ARG A 278 -4.10 21.85 -3.28
N PHE A 279 -3.50 22.09 -2.14
CA PHE A 279 -3.52 23.43 -1.53
C PHE A 279 -2.72 24.42 -2.37
N GLY A 280 -3.33 25.58 -2.65
CA GLY A 280 -2.69 26.69 -3.32
C GLY A 280 -2.25 27.76 -2.29
N SER A 281 -1.13 28.45 -2.54
CA SER A 281 -0.64 29.53 -1.70
C SER A 281 -1.38 30.84 -2.01
N GLY A 282 -2.51 31.12 -1.33
CA GLY A 282 -3.23 32.38 -1.42
C GLY A 282 -3.97 32.66 -2.74
N VAL A 283 -4.12 31.67 -3.60
CA VAL A 283 -4.78 31.77 -4.91
C VAL A 283 -6.27 31.46 -4.78
N ALA A 284 -7.08 31.92 -5.71
CA ALA A 284 -8.48 31.51 -5.84
C ALA A 284 -8.57 30.01 -6.17
N THR A 285 -9.68 29.35 -5.77
CA THR A 285 -9.96 27.98 -6.16
C THR A 285 -10.03 27.87 -7.70
N ALA A 286 -9.27 26.94 -8.29
CA ALA A 286 -9.17 26.72 -9.72
C ALA A 286 -9.11 25.23 -10.06
N VAL A 287 -9.42 24.90 -11.31
CA VAL A 287 -9.29 23.54 -11.85
C VAL A 287 -8.25 23.58 -12.98
N GLU A 288 -7.24 22.73 -12.88
CA GLU A 288 -6.15 22.60 -13.83
C GLU A 288 -6.13 21.20 -14.43
N PRO A 289 -5.72 21.03 -15.70
CA PRO A 289 -5.47 19.71 -16.25
C PRO A 289 -4.41 18.96 -15.43
N ALA A 290 -4.64 17.66 -15.20
CA ALA A 290 -3.67 16.78 -14.58
C ALA A 290 -3.31 15.63 -15.54
N THR A 291 -2.13 15.07 -15.38
CA THR A 291 -1.77 13.86 -16.12
C THR A 291 -2.54 12.66 -15.55
N PRO A 292 -3.06 11.76 -16.41
CA PRO A 292 -3.70 10.54 -15.94
C PRO A 292 -2.81 9.73 -14.99
N ALA A 293 -1.51 9.75 -15.21
CA ALA A 293 -0.53 9.07 -14.38
C ALA A 293 -0.50 9.60 -12.94
N ALA A 294 -0.45 10.91 -12.74
CA ALA A 294 -0.42 11.50 -11.40
C ALA A 294 -1.71 11.17 -10.61
N ILE A 295 -2.87 11.21 -11.29
CA ILE A 295 -4.15 10.84 -10.70
C ILE A 295 -4.20 9.35 -10.33
N LEU A 296 -3.79 8.50 -11.29
CA LEU A 296 -3.77 7.06 -11.11
C LEU A 296 -2.85 6.64 -9.97
N SER A 297 -1.64 7.21 -9.96
CA SER A 297 -0.65 7.03 -8.90
C SER A 297 -1.25 7.38 -7.53
N SER A 298 -1.88 8.53 -7.39
CA SER A 298 -2.54 8.94 -6.15
C SER A 298 -3.66 8.00 -5.69
N ALA A 299 -4.46 7.48 -6.61
CA ALA A 299 -5.55 6.56 -6.32
C ALA A 299 -5.04 5.16 -5.92
N ILE A 300 -4.04 4.65 -6.65
CA ILE A 300 -3.42 3.33 -6.40
C ILE A 300 -2.67 3.34 -5.08
N TYR A 301 -1.79 4.32 -4.85
CA TYR A 301 -0.95 4.39 -3.65
C TYR A 301 -1.77 4.26 -2.38
N THR A 302 -2.75 5.13 -2.20
CA THR A 302 -3.56 5.16 -0.97
C THR A 302 -4.42 3.91 -0.81
N THR A 303 -4.83 3.28 -1.90
CA THR A 303 -5.61 2.04 -1.88
C THR A 303 -4.74 0.83 -1.53
N MET A 304 -3.59 0.69 -2.19
CA MET A 304 -2.69 -0.46 -2.00
C MET A 304 -2.02 -0.48 -0.63
N THR A 305 -1.73 0.70 -0.05
CA THR A 305 -1.09 0.79 1.27
C THR A 305 -2.02 0.42 2.42
N GLN A 306 -3.33 0.42 2.20
CA GLN A 306 -4.32 0.23 3.27
C GLN A 306 -5.09 -1.09 3.17
N LEU A 307 -5.11 -1.74 2.00
CA LEU A 307 -5.89 -2.96 1.78
C LEU A 307 -4.98 -4.18 1.62
N PRO A 308 -5.13 -5.22 2.48
CA PRO A 308 -4.41 -6.48 2.34
C PRO A 308 -4.70 -7.16 1.00
N HIS A 309 -3.71 -7.85 0.44
CA HIS A 309 -3.77 -8.53 -0.85
C HIS A 309 -4.13 -7.63 -2.05
N ALA A 310 -4.05 -6.30 -1.90
CA ALA A 310 -4.12 -5.40 -3.05
C ALA A 310 -2.89 -5.62 -3.95
N GLY A 311 -3.10 -5.78 -5.24
CA GLY A 311 -2.05 -6.12 -6.20
C GLY A 311 -2.42 -5.72 -7.63
N LYS A 312 -1.86 -6.42 -8.62
CA LYS A 312 -2.04 -6.11 -10.05
C LYS A 312 -3.52 -5.92 -10.45
N ARG A 313 -4.40 -6.81 -10.01
CA ARG A 313 -5.84 -6.72 -10.32
C ARG A 313 -6.48 -5.44 -9.78
N THR A 314 -6.05 -4.97 -8.61
CA THR A 314 -6.48 -3.68 -8.05
C THR A 314 -6.06 -2.53 -8.97
N VAL A 315 -4.81 -2.54 -9.43
CA VAL A 315 -4.27 -1.56 -10.37
C VAL A 315 -5.07 -1.58 -11.67
N ASP A 316 -5.20 -2.76 -12.30
CA ASP A 316 -5.91 -2.92 -13.58
C ASP A 316 -7.36 -2.39 -13.51
N LEU A 317 -8.08 -2.63 -12.41
CA LEU A 317 -9.45 -2.16 -12.22
C LEU A 317 -9.54 -0.64 -12.01
N ILE A 318 -8.60 -0.05 -11.27
CA ILE A 318 -8.53 1.41 -11.11
C ILE A 318 -8.17 2.05 -12.46
N GLU A 319 -7.21 1.50 -13.19
CA GLU A 319 -6.84 1.96 -14.52
C GLU A 319 -8.02 1.93 -15.48
N ASP A 320 -8.76 0.82 -15.57
CA ASP A 320 -9.92 0.70 -16.44
C ASP A 320 -11.02 1.72 -16.07
N ALA A 321 -11.30 1.88 -14.78
CA ALA A 321 -12.30 2.82 -14.30
C ALA A 321 -11.95 4.29 -14.62
N LEU A 322 -10.66 4.65 -14.50
CA LEU A 322 -10.20 6.03 -14.72
C LEU A 322 -9.79 6.30 -16.18
N ALA A 323 -9.57 5.26 -16.99
CA ALA A 323 -9.07 5.36 -18.36
C ALA A 323 -9.87 6.30 -19.26
N ARG A 324 -11.14 6.51 -19.00
CA ARG A 324 -12.07 7.29 -19.83
C ARG A 324 -12.43 8.64 -19.25
N LEU A 325 -11.95 8.96 -18.05
CA LEU A 325 -12.30 10.17 -17.33
C LEU A 325 -11.28 11.29 -17.54
N PRO A 326 -11.69 12.54 -17.66
CA PRO A 326 -10.81 13.69 -17.51
C PRO A 326 -10.14 13.66 -16.14
N CYS A 327 -8.82 13.88 -16.13
CA CYS A 327 -8.00 13.94 -14.93
C CYS A 327 -7.62 15.40 -14.63
N LEU A 328 -7.94 15.88 -13.44
CA LEU A 328 -7.85 17.29 -13.09
C LEU A 328 -7.26 17.48 -11.69
N THR A 329 -6.50 18.54 -11.51
CA THR A 329 -6.08 19.04 -10.20
C THR A 329 -7.05 20.12 -9.75
N LEU A 330 -7.62 19.97 -8.56
CA LEU A 330 -8.42 20.99 -7.90
C LEU A 330 -7.50 21.81 -6.97
N VAL A 331 -7.09 22.99 -7.41
CA VAL A 331 -6.30 23.91 -6.60
C VAL A 331 -7.23 24.57 -5.58
N LEU A 332 -7.03 24.26 -4.31
CA LEU A 332 -7.83 24.79 -3.20
C LEU A 332 -7.31 26.18 -2.81
N GLY A 333 -8.14 27.18 -2.97
CA GLY A 333 -7.91 28.53 -2.45
C GLY A 333 -8.23 28.63 -0.95
N SER A 334 -8.13 29.84 -0.39
CA SER A 334 -8.42 30.11 1.02
C SER A 334 -9.91 29.98 1.38
N ALA A 335 -10.82 30.13 0.42
CA ALA A 335 -12.27 30.07 0.62
C ALA A 335 -12.81 28.68 0.27
N VAL A 336 -13.13 27.86 1.27
CA VAL A 336 -13.75 26.53 1.10
C VAL A 336 -15.09 26.64 0.34
N SER A 337 -15.83 27.74 0.51
CA SER A 337 -17.10 28.00 -0.19
C SER A 337 -16.98 28.14 -1.72
N ALA A 338 -15.79 28.36 -2.25
CA ALA A 338 -15.56 28.41 -3.71
C ALA A 338 -15.41 27.01 -4.35
N VAL A 339 -15.13 25.98 -3.56
CA VAL A 339 -14.90 24.60 -4.03
C VAL A 339 -16.13 24.01 -4.74
N PRO A 340 -17.35 24.11 -4.21
CA PRO A 340 -18.54 23.53 -4.85
C PRO A 340 -18.81 24.07 -6.24
N MET A 341 -18.58 25.37 -6.46
CA MET A 341 -18.80 26.01 -7.76
C MET A 341 -17.81 25.44 -8.80
N ALA A 342 -16.54 25.28 -8.43
CA ALA A 342 -15.54 24.68 -9.32
C ALA A 342 -15.86 23.23 -9.66
N VAL A 343 -16.28 22.42 -8.67
CA VAL A 343 -16.68 21.03 -8.87
C VAL A 343 -17.95 20.93 -9.72
N SER A 344 -18.95 21.78 -9.47
CA SER A 344 -20.20 21.84 -10.24
C SER A 344 -19.94 22.15 -11.72
N ALA A 345 -19.05 23.08 -12.02
CA ALA A 345 -18.64 23.43 -13.37
C ALA A 345 -18.04 22.21 -14.11
N VAL A 346 -17.16 21.46 -13.43
CA VAL A 346 -16.58 20.22 -13.98
C VAL A 346 -17.64 19.15 -14.25
N ILE A 347 -18.63 19.00 -13.38
CA ILE A 347 -19.72 18.03 -13.59
C ILE A 347 -20.58 18.43 -14.78
N ALA A 348 -20.94 19.70 -14.89
CA ALA A 348 -21.83 20.21 -15.95
C ALA A 348 -21.15 20.14 -17.34
N ASP A 349 -19.92 20.59 -17.45
CA ASP A 349 -19.14 20.60 -18.69
C ASP A 349 -17.71 20.08 -18.43
N PRO A 350 -17.54 18.76 -18.33
CA PRO A 350 -16.23 18.19 -18.11
C PRO A 350 -15.32 18.53 -19.30
N PRO A 351 -14.11 19.04 -19.06
CA PRO A 351 -13.17 19.34 -20.14
C PRO A 351 -12.96 18.09 -20.99
N ARG A 352 -12.83 18.28 -22.31
CA ARG A 352 -12.47 17.15 -23.18
C ARG A 352 -11.19 16.55 -22.65
N ARG A 353 -11.20 15.24 -22.46
CA ARG A 353 -10.01 14.50 -22.09
C ARG A 353 -8.91 14.90 -23.07
N ALA A 354 -7.79 15.42 -22.56
CA ALA A 354 -6.56 15.50 -23.38
C ALA A 354 -6.37 14.10 -23.97
N GLU A 355 -6.21 14.02 -25.32
CA GLU A 355 -6.13 12.72 -26.01
C GLU A 355 -5.30 11.76 -25.22
N ALA A 356 -5.88 10.62 -24.90
CA ALA A 356 -5.23 9.62 -24.06
C ALA A 356 -3.96 9.18 -24.77
N LEU A 357 -2.85 9.74 -24.36
CA LEU A 357 -1.63 8.96 -24.39
C LEU A 357 -1.98 7.64 -23.69
N PRO A 358 -1.67 6.49 -24.29
CA PRO A 358 -1.93 5.22 -23.68
C PRO A 358 -1.44 5.30 -22.23
N LEU A 359 -2.27 4.90 -21.26
CA LEU A 359 -2.00 4.92 -19.81
C LEU A 359 -0.81 4.03 -19.39
N ARG A 360 -0.17 3.41 -20.34
CA ARG A 360 1.17 2.91 -20.22
C ARG A 360 2.12 4.10 -20.36
N HIS A 361 2.50 4.73 -19.23
CA HIS A 361 3.87 5.24 -19.19
C HIS A 361 4.71 4.11 -19.75
N PRO A 362 5.59 4.38 -20.72
CA PRO A 362 6.59 3.39 -21.05
C PRO A 362 7.27 3.09 -19.72
N GLN A 363 6.93 1.93 -19.14
CA GLN A 363 7.50 1.56 -17.84
C GLN A 363 8.99 1.69 -18.02
N PRO A 364 9.71 2.51 -17.23
CA PRO A 364 11.13 2.67 -17.39
C PRO A 364 11.78 1.31 -17.22
N LEU A 365 12.79 1.04 -17.99
CA LEU A 365 13.62 -0.13 -17.75
C LEU A 365 14.35 0.06 -16.43
N ILE A 366 14.18 -0.89 -15.50
CA ILE A 366 14.88 -0.90 -14.22
C ILE A 366 15.93 -1.99 -14.24
N SER A 367 17.19 -1.61 -14.08
CA SER A 367 18.29 -2.56 -13.91
C SER A 367 18.50 -2.86 -12.45
N VAL A 368 18.23 -4.09 -12.05
CA VAL A 368 18.44 -4.59 -10.69
C VAL A 368 19.77 -5.31 -10.60
N ILE A 369 20.70 -4.79 -9.81
CA ILE A 369 22.06 -5.31 -9.67
C ILE A 369 22.14 -6.14 -8.38
N VAL A 370 22.52 -7.42 -8.52
CA VAL A 370 22.64 -8.38 -7.42
C VAL A 370 24.11 -8.81 -7.32
N PRO A 371 24.92 -8.21 -6.42
CA PRO A 371 26.29 -8.67 -6.19
C PRO A 371 26.28 -9.98 -5.41
N VAL A 372 27.10 -10.96 -5.84
CA VAL A 372 27.22 -12.28 -5.22
C VAL A 372 28.68 -12.62 -4.97
N PHE A 373 29.03 -12.87 -3.71
CA PHE A 373 30.32 -13.41 -3.32
C PHE A 373 30.13 -14.58 -2.35
N ASN A 374 29.44 -14.33 -1.23
CA ASN A 374 28.99 -15.35 -0.27
C ASN A 374 27.47 -15.44 -0.33
N GLY A 375 26.90 -16.55 0.18
CA GLY A 375 25.45 -16.68 0.28
C GLY A 375 24.75 -17.04 -1.05
N LEU A 376 25.45 -17.77 -1.94
CA LEU A 376 24.87 -18.24 -3.21
C LEU A 376 23.55 -19.00 -3.02
N SER A 377 23.37 -19.69 -1.88
CA SER A 377 22.11 -20.37 -1.52
C SER A 377 20.92 -19.44 -1.35
N TYR A 378 21.12 -18.14 -1.13
CA TYR A 378 20.06 -17.14 -1.03
C TYR A 378 19.65 -16.53 -2.38
N LEU A 379 20.46 -16.73 -3.43
CA LEU A 379 20.21 -16.14 -4.75
C LEU A 379 18.82 -16.46 -5.31
N PRO A 380 18.30 -17.70 -5.25
CA PRO A 380 16.95 -18.00 -5.73
C PRO A 380 15.86 -17.19 -5.02
N ASP A 381 15.96 -17.00 -3.69
CA ASP A 381 15.02 -16.23 -2.91
C ASP A 381 15.07 -14.74 -3.27
N ALA A 382 16.27 -14.18 -3.40
CA ALA A 382 16.49 -12.78 -3.79
C ALA A 382 15.86 -12.52 -5.18
N ILE A 383 16.15 -13.37 -6.17
CA ILE A 383 15.57 -13.27 -7.52
C ILE A 383 14.05 -13.43 -7.48
N ALA A 384 13.52 -14.39 -6.72
CA ALA A 384 12.08 -14.55 -6.57
C ALA A 384 11.42 -13.28 -5.98
N SER A 385 12.08 -12.59 -5.03
CA SER A 385 11.58 -11.33 -4.48
C SER A 385 11.56 -10.19 -5.50
N ILE A 386 12.53 -10.15 -6.42
CA ILE A 386 12.56 -9.19 -7.54
C ILE A 386 11.42 -9.46 -8.53
N VAL A 387 11.22 -10.73 -8.89
CA VAL A 387 10.17 -11.14 -9.85
C VAL A 387 8.77 -10.83 -9.31
N ARG A 388 8.55 -10.99 -8.02
CA ARG A 388 7.27 -10.64 -7.37
C ARG A 388 6.92 -9.15 -7.40
N GLN A 389 7.86 -8.26 -7.76
CA GLN A 389 7.55 -6.83 -7.91
C GLN A 389 6.64 -6.53 -9.12
N ASP A 390 6.37 -7.52 -9.97
CA ASP A 390 5.44 -7.45 -11.13
C ASP A 390 5.67 -6.23 -12.04
N HIS A 391 6.93 -5.85 -12.21
CA HIS A 391 7.33 -4.78 -13.14
C HIS A 391 7.72 -5.38 -14.49
N ALA A 392 7.04 -4.98 -15.58
CA ALA A 392 7.16 -5.63 -16.88
C ALA A 392 8.53 -5.43 -17.57
N LYS A 393 9.32 -4.43 -17.15
CA LYS A 393 10.62 -4.10 -17.76
C LYS A 393 11.72 -4.13 -16.70
N LEU A 394 12.11 -5.34 -16.30
CA LEU A 394 13.25 -5.58 -15.43
C LEU A 394 14.42 -6.17 -16.22
N GLU A 395 15.61 -5.63 -16.00
CA GLU A 395 16.89 -6.23 -16.35
C GLU A 395 17.57 -6.66 -15.05
N ILE A 396 17.77 -7.95 -14.85
CA ILE A 396 18.41 -8.47 -13.64
C ILE A 396 19.87 -8.81 -13.98
N ILE A 397 20.80 -8.17 -13.29
CA ILE A 397 22.24 -8.32 -13.48
C ILE A 397 22.83 -8.95 -12.21
N VAL A 398 23.18 -10.22 -12.28
CA VAL A 398 23.92 -10.93 -11.23
C VAL A 398 25.39 -10.71 -11.47
N VAL A 399 26.10 -10.17 -10.46
CA VAL A 399 27.55 -9.94 -10.55
C VAL A 399 28.26 -10.91 -9.61
N ASP A 400 28.88 -11.92 -10.19
CA ASP A 400 29.77 -12.86 -9.50
C ASP A 400 31.10 -12.17 -9.16
N ASP A 401 31.29 -11.85 -7.89
CA ASP A 401 32.52 -11.22 -7.37
C ASP A 401 33.54 -12.26 -6.90
N GLY A 402 33.69 -13.36 -7.64
CA GLY A 402 34.67 -14.41 -7.38
C GLY A 402 34.12 -15.53 -6.50
N VAL A 403 32.88 -15.97 -6.72
CA VAL A 403 32.27 -17.13 -6.05
C VAL A 403 33.04 -18.40 -6.39
N ILE A 404 33.32 -19.22 -5.37
CA ILE A 404 34.03 -20.50 -5.55
C ILE A 404 33.07 -21.62 -6.03
N ALA A 405 31.79 -21.52 -5.66
CA ALA A 405 30.77 -22.51 -6.04
C ALA A 405 30.29 -22.31 -7.50
N ASP A 406 29.63 -23.31 -8.05
CA ASP A 406 29.07 -23.27 -9.42
C ASP A 406 27.83 -22.37 -9.49
N ILE A 407 28.04 -21.08 -9.72
CA ILE A 407 26.98 -20.09 -9.85
C ILE A 407 26.15 -20.32 -11.12
N GLU A 408 26.71 -20.87 -12.21
CA GLU A 408 25.97 -21.19 -13.42
C GLU A 408 24.89 -22.23 -13.17
N ALA A 409 25.19 -23.26 -12.38
CA ALA A 409 24.21 -24.26 -12.02
C ALA A 409 23.01 -23.63 -11.29
N VAL A 410 23.27 -22.70 -10.37
CA VAL A 410 22.19 -21.99 -9.65
C VAL A 410 21.42 -21.06 -10.58
N VAL A 411 22.13 -20.26 -11.38
CA VAL A 411 21.50 -19.33 -12.35
C VAL A 411 20.65 -20.08 -13.37
N GLY A 412 21.08 -21.26 -13.82
CA GLY A 412 20.32 -22.10 -14.74
C GLY A 412 18.99 -22.64 -14.18
N THR A 413 18.78 -22.61 -12.86
CA THR A 413 17.52 -23.01 -12.22
C THR A 413 16.55 -21.84 -11.94
N LEU A 414 16.96 -20.59 -12.20
CA LEU A 414 16.14 -19.43 -11.91
C LEU A 414 14.90 -19.35 -12.84
N PRO A 415 13.76 -18.86 -12.33
CA PRO A 415 12.51 -18.83 -13.09
C PRO A 415 12.47 -17.76 -14.19
N VAL A 416 13.49 -16.89 -14.24
CA VAL A 416 13.60 -15.79 -15.21
C VAL A 416 15.03 -15.67 -15.71
N PRO A 417 15.24 -15.19 -16.95
CA PRO A 417 16.58 -14.94 -17.46
C PRO A 417 17.27 -13.82 -16.66
N VAL A 418 18.51 -14.06 -16.29
CA VAL A 418 19.38 -13.06 -15.64
C VAL A 418 20.66 -12.91 -16.46
N ARG A 419 21.24 -11.71 -16.45
CA ARG A 419 22.54 -11.43 -17.04
C ARG A 419 23.63 -11.68 -16.00
N LEU A 420 24.39 -12.77 -16.16
CA LEU A 420 25.52 -13.09 -15.29
C LEU A 420 26.79 -12.38 -15.78
N LEU A 421 27.43 -11.61 -14.87
CA LEU A 421 28.74 -10.99 -15.10
C LEU A 421 29.72 -11.59 -14.09
N ARG A 422 30.91 -11.99 -14.57
CA ARG A 422 31.96 -12.55 -13.74
C ARG A 422 33.16 -11.62 -13.60
N LYS A 423 33.70 -11.53 -12.40
CA LYS A 423 34.91 -10.78 -12.13
C LYS A 423 35.71 -11.39 -10.97
N ARG A 424 36.96 -10.98 -10.85
CA ARG A 424 37.75 -11.28 -9.65
C ARG A 424 37.22 -10.49 -8.47
N ASN A 425 37.30 -11.07 -7.24
CA ASN A 425 36.85 -10.40 -6.04
C ASN A 425 37.45 -9.01 -5.89
N GLY A 426 36.59 -8.00 -5.88
CA GLY A 426 36.90 -6.59 -5.69
C GLY A 426 36.09 -5.97 -4.55
N GLY A 427 35.15 -6.73 -3.96
CA GLY A 427 34.25 -6.26 -2.92
C GLY A 427 32.94 -5.68 -3.48
N ALA A 428 32.00 -5.41 -2.57
CA ALA A 428 30.62 -5.01 -2.90
C ALA A 428 30.57 -3.73 -3.76
N ALA A 429 31.38 -2.72 -3.46
CA ALA A 429 31.47 -1.48 -4.23
C ALA A 429 31.86 -1.74 -5.70
N ASP A 430 32.88 -2.54 -5.93
CA ASP A 430 33.37 -2.83 -7.28
C ASP A 430 32.42 -3.76 -8.05
N ALA A 431 31.77 -4.70 -7.37
CA ALA A 431 30.72 -5.52 -7.96
C ALA A 431 29.51 -4.67 -8.39
N ARG A 432 29.01 -3.78 -7.52
CA ARG A 432 27.94 -2.84 -7.88
C ARG A 432 28.32 -1.94 -9.03
N ASN A 433 29.54 -1.39 -9.04
CA ASN A 433 30.06 -0.58 -10.14
C ASN A 433 30.09 -1.36 -11.46
N THR A 434 30.45 -2.63 -11.43
CA THR A 434 30.44 -3.50 -12.62
C THR A 434 29.01 -3.65 -13.14
N GLY A 435 28.03 -3.85 -12.25
CA GLY A 435 26.63 -3.90 -12.60
C GLY A 435 26.12 -2.59 -13.18
N ILE A 436 26.44 -1.42 -12.56
CA ILE A 436 26.02 -0.09 -13.06
C ILE A 436 26.53 0.16 -14.49
N ARG A 437 27.80 -0.18 -14.78
CA ARG A 437 28.37 -0.02 -16.13
C ARG A 437 27.70 -0.91 -17.17
N ALA A 438 27.19 -2.07 -16.77
CA ALA A 438 26.52 -3.03 -17.65
C ALA A 438 25.02 -2.79 -17.76
N ALA A 439 24.44 -2.02 -16.85
CA ALA A 439 23.02 -1.73 -16.78
C ALA A 439 22.55 -0.90 -17.98
N SER A 440 21.36 -1.22 -18.52
CA SER A 440 20.73 -0.52 -19.64
C SER A 440 19.55 0.35 -19.20
N GLY A 441 19.03 0.15 -17.97
CA GLY A 441 17.83 0.81 -17.48
C GLY A 441 18.01 2.30 -17.20
N ASP A 442 16.93 3.04 -17.31
CA ASP A 442 16.86 4.46 -16.91
C ASP A 442 16.92 4.62 -15.39
N LEU A 443 16.48 3.57 -14.70
CA LEU A 443 16.53 3.45 -13.24
C LEU A 443 17.43 2.29 -12.85
N ILE A 444 18.10 2.44 -11.70
CA ILE A 444 19.01 1.45 -11.15
C ILE A 444 18.59 1.14 -9.72
N ALA A 445 18.56 -0.13 -9.39
CA ALA A 445 18.30 -0.64 -8.05
C ALA A 445 19.32 -1.72 -7.67
N PHE A 446 19.47 -1.96 -6.39
CA PHE A 446 20.38 -2.97 -5.85
C PHE A 446 19.62 -3.89 -4.91
N LEU A 447 20.02 -5.17 -4.89
CA LEU A 447 19.58 -6.10 -3.86
C LEU A 447 20.76 -7.00 -3.50
N ASP A 448 21.17 -6.94 -2.26
CA ASP A 448 22.20 -7.87 -1.77
C ASP A 448 21.61 -9.28 -1.75
N VAL A 449 22.44 -10.28 -2.09
CA VAL A 449 21.96 -11.67 -2.32
C VAL A 449 21.27 -12.29 -1.11
N ASP A 450 21.62 -11.82 0.10
CA ASP A 450 21.05 -12.29 1.36
C ASP A 450 19.82 -11.50 1.83
N ASP A 451 19.36 -10.48 1.07
CA ASP A 451 18.21 -9.66 1.39
C ASP A 451 16.98 -9.96 0.49
N LEU A 452 15.83 -9.37 0.82
CA LEU A 452 14.57 -9.55 0.09
C LEU A 452 13.83 -8.22 -0.08
N TRP A 453 13.18 -8.06 -1.22
CA TRP A 453 12.19 -6.99 -1.38
C TRP A 453 10.79 -7.47 -0.96
N PRO A 454 10.08 -6.71 -0.09
CA PRO A 454 8.65 -6.92 0.14
C PRO A 454 7.83 -6.63 -1.13
N ASP A 455 6.66 -7.25 -1.23
CA ASP A 455 5.77 -7.05 -2.37
C ASP A 455 5.36 -5.57 -2.48
N GLY A 456 5.42 -5.01 -3.69
CA GLY A 456 5.07 -3.62 -3.96
C GLY A 456 6.16 -2.58 -3.64
N ALA A 457 7.31 -2.97 -3.10
CA ALA A 457 8.41 -2.06 -2.77
C ALA A 457 8.87 -1.22 -3.97
N LEU A 458 9.07 -1.88 -5.11
CA LEU A 458 9.52 -1.22 -6.34
C LEU A 458 8.45 -0.29 -6.91
N ALA A 459 7.18 -0.71 -6.88
CA ALA A 459 6.07 0.08 -7.38
C ALA A 459 5.94 1.41 -6.62
N MET A 460 6.07 1.38 -5.30
CA MET A 460 5.98 2.58 -4.46
C MET A 460 7.16 3.54 -4.68
N SER A 461 8.36 3.00 -4.82
CA SER A 461 9.56 3.81 -5.12
C SER A 461 9.47 4.44 -6.51
N LEU A 462 8.98 3.69 -7.50
CA LEU A 462 8.78 4.18 -8.86
C LEU A 462 7.71 5.29 -8.91
N GLU A 463 6.63 5.10 -8.19
CA GLU A 463 5.56 6.08 -8.06
C GLU A 463 6.09 7.40 -7.50
N TRP A 464 6.85 7.35 -6.39
CA TRP A 464 7.48 8.54 -5.83
C TRP A 464 8.32 9.28 -6.86
N LEU A 465 9.21 8.58 -7.57
CA LEU A 465 10.06 9.20 -8.59
C LEU A 465 9.25 9.81 -9.75
N ASN A 466 8.12 9.22 -10.13
CA ASN A 466 7.26 9.75 -11.17
C ASN A 466 6.57 11.07 -10.75
N GLU A 467 6.16 11.13 -9.47
CA GLU A 467 5.54 12.34 -8.91
C GLU A 467 6.56 13.44 -8.59
N HIS A 468 7.82 13.07 -8.37
CA HIS A 468 8.90 13.98 -8.01
C HIS A 468 10.03 13.92 -9.08
N PRO A 469 9.83 14.54 -10.25
CA PRO A 469 10.81 14.47 -11.35
C PRO A 469 12.17 15.07 -10.98
N ASP A 470 12.23 15.97 -10.01
CA ASP A 470 13.45 16.57 -9.49
C ASP A 470 14.18 15.66 -8.48
N SER A 471 13.54 14.63 -7.96
CA SER A 471 14.17 13.62 -7.13
C SER A 471 15.11 12.76 -7.95
N ASP A 472 16.33 12.59 -7.49
CA ASP A 472 17.35 11.74 -8.13
C ASP A 472 17.35 10.32 -7.52
N VAL A 473 17.00 10.21 -6.24
CA VAL A 473 16.98 8.96 -5.47
C VAL A 473 15.80 8.96 -4.50
N VAL A 474 15.10 7.85 -4.42
CA VAL A 474 14.13 7.61 -3.36
C VAL A 474 14.58 6.42 -2.51
N ILE A 475 14.47 6.54 -1.18
CA ILE A 475 14.85 5.50 -0.22
C ILE A 475 13.64 5.15 0.65
N GLY A 476 13.25 3.88 0.67
CA GLY A 476 12.30 3.34 1.63
C GLY A 476 12.95 2.92 2.94
N GLN A 477 12.14 2.45 3.87
CA GLN A 477 12.59 1.91 5.16
C GLN A 477 13.11 0.48 5.01
N SER A 478 13.98 0.07 5.92
CA SER A 478 14.52 -1.29 5.99
C SER A 478 14.03 -1.99 7.25
N GLN A 479 13.46 -3.18 7.11
CA GLN A 479 13.02 -4.03 8.22
C GLN A 479 14.02 -5.17 8.43
N LEU A 480 14.52 -5.33 9.65
CA LEU A 480 15.41 -6.44 9.99
C LEU A 480 14.65 -7.77 10.07
N LEU A 481 15.24 -8.80 9.48
CA LEU A 481 14.88 -10.21 9.62
C LEU A 481 16.03 -10.92 10.33
N CYS A 482 15.91 -11.15 11.64
CA CYS A 482 16.95 -11.75 12.46
C CYS A 482 16.64 -13.22 12.78
N ARG A 483 17.66 -14.06 12.83
CA ARG A 483 17.60 -15.39 13.45
C ARG A 483 18.75 -15.55 14.43
N SER A 484 18.45 -16.17 15.58
CA SER A 484 19.41 -16.35 16.67
C SER A 484 20.22 -17.65 16.52
N GLU A 485 19.65 -18.67 15.87
CA GLU A 485 20.27 -19.99 15.65
C GLU A 485 20.38 -20.27 14.16
N PRO A 486 21.40 -21.00 13.70
CA PRO A 486 21.65 -21.25 12.27
C PRO A 486 20.45 -21.82 11.53
N ASP A 487 19.67 -22.71 12.15
CA ASP A 487 18.49 -23.35 11.59
C ASP A 487 17.17 -22.78 12.15
N GLY A 488 17.25 -21.70 12.95
CA GLY A 488 16.09 -21.04 13.53
C GLY A 488 15.31 -20.19 12.53
N PRO A 489 14.04 -19.86 12.83
CA PRO A 489 13.24 -19.01 11.97
C PRO A 489 13.77 -17.56 11.99
N PHE A 490 13.67 -16.89 10.83
CA PHE A 490 13.83 -15.45 10.76
C PHE A 490 12.64 -14.74 11.39
N ARG A 491 12.94 -13.68 12.16
CA ARG A 491 11.92 -12.86 12.84
C ARG A 491 12.17 -11.39 12.55
N PHE A 492 11.12 -10.61 12.36
CA PHE A 492 11.24 -9.16 12.28
C PHE A 492 11.73 -8.59 13.60
N ALA A 493 12.65 -7.65 13.52
CA ALA A 493 13.25 -7.00 14.68
C ALA A 493 13.46 -5.50 14.42
N GLY A 494 13.38 -4.70 15.47
CA GLY A 494 13.61 -3.26 15.40
C GLY A 494 12.46 -2.48 14.79
N ASN A 495 12.59 -1.15 14.78
CA ASN A 495 11.67 -0.23 14.14
C ASN A 495 12.19 0.10 12.73
N PRO A 496 11.44 -0.14 11.65
CA PRO A 496 11.88 0.16 10.29
C PRO A 496 12.29 1.62 10.09
N ALA A 497 11.59 2.57 10.74
CA ALA A 497 11.88 3.99 10.65
C ALA A 497 13.24 4.40 11.24
N GLU A 498 13.82 3.55 12.11
CA GLU A 498 15.07 3.80 12.83
C GLU A 498 16.23 2.89 12.38
N THR A 499 15.93 1.84 11.58
CA THR A 499 16.88 0.76 11.31
C THR A 499 18.08 1.22 10.49
N PHE A 500 17.88 1.82 9.31
CA PHE A 500 18.94 2.36 8.46
C PHE A 500 18.44 3.59 7.72
N ARG A 501 19.09 4.72 7.94
CA ARG A 501 18.75 5.96 7.23
C ARG A 501 19.11 5.91 5.74
N TYR A 502 20.21 5.24 5.42
CA TYR A 502 20.69 5.04 4.07
C TYR A 502 20.90 3.56 3.83
N SER A 503 20.04 2.94 3.05
CA SER A 503 20.15 1.54 2.66
C SER A 503 20.04 1.45 1.15
N ILE A 504 21.10 0.96 0.54
CA ILE A 504 21.18 0.88 -0.92
C ILE A 504 20.15 -0.11 -1.50
N GLY A 505 19.88 -1.20 -0.77
CA GLY A 505 18.89 -2.20 -1.15
C GLY A 505 17.44 -1.71 -1.05
N ALA A 506 17.19 -0.63 -0.27
CA ALA A 506 15.89 0.02 -0.13
C ALA A 506 15.73 1.23 -1.08
N ALA A 507 16.70 1.50 -1.96
CA ALA A 507 16.75 2.70 -2.78
C ALA A 507 16.52 2.41 -4.27
N LEU A 508 15.81 3.32 -4.93
CA LEU A 508 15.68 3.37 -6.38
C LEU A 508 16.32 4.66 -6.90
N PHE A 509 17.24 4.52 -7.82
CA PHE A 509 18.07 5.60 -8.33
C PHE A 509 17.70 5.93 -9.78
N ARG A 510 17.60 7.21 -10.13
CA ARG A 510 17.72 7.61 -11.54
C ARG A 510 19.19 7.44 -11.97
N ARG A 511 19.45 6.95 -13.17
CA ARG A 511 20.80 6.79 -13.73
C ARG A 511 21.61 8.08 -13.61
N ARG A 512 20.99 9.23 -13.85
CA ARG A 512 21.64 10.55 -13.75
C ARG A 512 22.25 10.83 -12.37
N ALA A 513 21.80 10.16 -11.30
CA ALA A 513 22.41 10.28 -9.98
C ALA A 513 23.85 9.76 -9.98
N PHE A 514 24.10 8.65 -10.67
CA PHE A 514 25.46 8.12 -10.85
C PHE A 514 26.29 8.92 -11.85
N ASP A 515 25.67 9.47 -12.91
CA ASP A 515 26.36 10.32 -13.87
C ASP A 515 26.88 11.61 -13.20
N ARG A 516 26.14 12.17 -12.24
CA ARG A 516 26.49 13.40 -11.51
C ARG A 516 27.39 13.15 -10.30
N ASN A 517 27.08 12.14 -9.48
CA ASN A 517 27.78 11.86 -8.20
C ASN A 517 28.96 10.90 -8.36
N GLY A 518 29.07 10.22 -9.51
CA GLY A 518 30.04 9.15 -9.74
C GLY A 518 29.64 7.82 -9.08
N LEU A 519 30.47 6.82 -9.29
CA LEU A 519 30.28 5.46 -8.81
C LEU A 519 30.70 5.31 -7.34
N PHE A 520 30.50 4.12 -6.76
CA PHE A 520 31.00 3.79 -5.42
C PHE A 520 32.54 3.76 -5.40
N ASP A 521 33.14 4.13 -4.29
CA ASP A 521 34.60 4.03 -4.12
C ASP A 521 35.00 2.56 -3.91
N PRO A 522 35.70 1.91 -4.87
CA PRO A 522 36.08 0.50 -4.77
C PRO A 522 37.15 0.22 -3.71
N LEU A 523 37.79 1.25 -3.16
CA LEU A 523 38.76 1.11 -2.08
C LEU A 523 38.08 0.95 -0.71
N LEU A 524 36.80 1.28 -0.61
CA LEU A 524 36.02 1.10 0.59
C LEU A 524 35.45 -0.33 0.64
N ARG A 525 35.90 -1.09 1.62
CA ARG A 525 35.40 -2.47 1.87
C ARG A 525 34.13 -2.49 2.71
N LEU A 526 33.83 -1.40 3.40
CA LEU A 526 32.63 -1.20 4.24
C LEU A 526 32.22 0.28 4.14
N ALA A 527 30.91 0.54 4.27
CA ALA A 527 30.31 1.86 4.28
C ALA A 527 30.49 2.64 2.95
N GLU A 528 30.64 1.93 1.84
CA GLU A 528 30.66 2.49 0.48
C GLU A 528 29.35 3.20 0.11
N ASP A 529 28.22 2.72 0.65
CA ASP A 529 26.90 3.33 0.58
C ASP A 529 26.87 4.68 1.33
N THR A 530 27.35 4.69 2.56
CA THR A 530 27.44 5.89 3.39
C THR A 530 28.33 6.96 2.74
N ASP A 531 29.45 6.57 2.12
CA ASP A 531 30.29 7.50 1.36
C ASP A 531 29.55 8.06 0.16
N TRP A 532 28.87 7.20 -0.63
CA TRP A 532 28.15 7.62 -1.80
C TRP A 532 27.06 8.64 -1.46
N PHE A 533 26.22 8.37 -0.43
CA PHE A 533 25.18 9.30 0.02
C PHE A 533 25.74 10.58 0.64
N SER A 534 26.90 10.52 1.31
CA SER A 534 27.61 11.72 1.79
C SER A 534 28.07 12.61 0.64
N ARG A 535 28.63 12.03 -0.43
CA ARG A 535 29.00 12.77 -1.64
C ARG A 535 27.76 13.32 -2.37
N ALA A 536 26.68 12.55 -2.42
CA ALA A 536 25.43 12.96 -3.00
C ALA A 536 24.85 14.24 -2.35
N ALA A 537 24.87 14.27 -1.01
CA ALA A 537 24.45 15.44 -0.25
C ALA A 537 25.32 16.68 -0.53
N ASP A 538 26.65 16.48 -0.63
CA ASP A 538 27.60 17.57 -0.97
C ASP A 538 27.44 18.01 -2.44
N GLY A 539 27.07 17.11 -3.35
CA GLY A 539 26.94 17.32 -4.81
C GLY A 539 25.57 17.80 -5.30
N GLY A 540 24.63 18.08 -4.40
CA GLY A 540 23.29 18.57 -4.76
C GLY A 540 22.41 17.49 -5.44
N ILE A 541 22.61 16.21 -5.12
CA ILE A 541 21.72 15.12 -5.49
C ILE A 541 20.50 15.15 -4.56
N THR A 542 19.31 15.16 -5.12
CA THR A 542 18.06 15.13 -4.34
C THR A 542 17.76 13.71 -3.91
N VAL A 543 17.75 13.47 -2.59
CA VAL A 543 17.47 12.17 -1.97
C VAL A 543 16.24 12.29 -1.10
N ASP A 544 15.17 11.60 -1.47
CA ASP A 544 13.92 11.56 -0.74
C ASP A 544 13.80 10.28 0.10
N HIS A 545 13.17 10.40 1.26
CA HIS A 545 12.84 9.28 2.12
C HIS A 545 11.33 9.07 2.19
N ILE A 546 10.88 7.83 1.98
CA ILE A 546 9.47 7.47 2.06
C ILE A 546 9.21 6.52 3.24
N PRO A 547 8.09 6.72 3.99
CA PRO A 547 7.76 5.90 5.15
C PRO A 547 7.13 4.56 4.72
N HIS A 548 7.87 3.78 3.94
CA HIS A 548 7.46 2.50 3.41
C HIS A 548 8.60 1.50 3.50
N VAL A 549 8.31 0.28 3.95
CA VAL A 549 9.32 -0.78 4.01
C VAL A 549 9.62 -1.28 2.59
N ALA A 550 10.81 -0.96 2.10
CA ALA A 550 11.27 -1.34 0.77
C ALA A 550 12.29 -2.49 0.79
N LEU A 551 12.82 -2.84 1.96
CA LEU A 551 13.84 -3.87 2.11
C LEU A 551 13.65 -4.69 3.39
N HIS A 552 13.75 -6.00 3.28
CA HIS A 552 13.92 -6.92 4.39
C HIS A 552 15.39 -7.36 4.47
N VAL A 553 16.08 -6.88 5.50
CA VAL A 553 17.49 -7.16 5.72
C VAL A 553 17.64 -8.42 6.57
N ARG A 554 18.07 -9.52 5.96
CA ARG A 554 18.36 -10.75 6.69
C ARG A 554 19.62 -10.61 7.55
N ARG A 555 19.54 -11.05 8.80
CA ARG A 555 20.66 -11.05 9.75
C ARG A 555 20.78 -12.42 10.39
N ASP A 556 21.87 -13.10 10.07
CA ASP A 556 22.27 -14.36 10.71
C ASP A 556 23.78 -14.39 10.99
N THR A 557 24.26 -15.47 11.58
CA THR A 557 25.68 -15.64 11.95
C THR A 557 26.62 -15.66 10.74
N ALA A 558 26.11 -15.85 9.52
CA ALA A 558 26.89 -15.88 8.28
C ALA A 558 27.08 -14.48 7.66
N ASN A 559 26.30 -13.47 8.08
CA ASN A 559 26.44 -12.13 7.54
C ASN A 559 27.77 -11.45 7.94
N THR A 560 28.39 -10.78 7.00
CA THR A 560 29.67 -10.06 7.19
C THR A 560 29.61 -9.01 8.30
N THR A 561 28.42 -8.48 8.59
CA THR A 561 28.18 -7.41 9.57
C THR A 561 27.54 -7.91 10.86
N PHE A 562 27.32 -9.22 11.02
CA PHE A 562 26.76 -9.79 12.25
C PHE A 562 27.68 -9.53 13.46
N GLY A 563 27.11 -9.06 14.56
CA GLY A 563 27.86 -8.79 15.80
C GLY A 563 28.73 -7.53 15.78
N ARG A 564 28.81 -6.77 14.68
CA ARG A 564 29.56 -5.51 14.61
C ARG A 564 28.71 -4.33 15.07
N THR A 565 29.29 -3.43 15.86
CA THR A 565 28.64 -2.20 16.31
C THR A 565 28.70 -1.10 15.25
N THR A 566 27.88 -0.05 15.41
CA THR A 566 27.92 1.14 14.54
C THR A 566 29.29 1.81 14.53
N ALA A 567 30.01 1.77 15.65
CA ALA A 567 31.35 2.32 15.77
C ALA A 567 32.38 1.57 14.89
N ASP A 568 32.22 0.25 14.71
CA ASP A 568 33.07 -0.55 13.85
C ASP A 568 32.80 -0.33 12.36
N ARG A 569 31.68 0.33 12.02
CA ARG A 569 31.17 0.53 10.65
C ARG A 569 31.55 1.87 10.02
N ILE A 570 32.00 2.84 10.82
CA ILE A 570 32.45 4.15 10.30
C ILE A 570 34.00 4.15 10.29
N PRO A 571 34.64 3.80 9.16
CA PRO A 571 36.10 3.90 9.08
C PRO A 571 36.50 5.36 9.29
N LEU A 572 37.55 5.58 10.08
CA LEU A 572 38.24 6.87 10.21
C LEU A 572 38.49 7.54 8.84
N GLN A 573 38.59 6.73 7.80
CA GLN A 573 38.77 7.15 6.41
C GLN A 573 37.57 7.93 5.84
N LEU A 574 36.30 7.59 6.21
CA LEU A 574 35.12 8.37 5.82
C LEU A 574 35.11 9.76 6.44
N ALA A 575 35.41 9.85 7.73
CA ALA A 575 35.53 11.14 8.42
C ALA A 575 36.63 12.00 7.81
N ARG A 576 37.77 11.38 7.46
CA ARG A 576 38.90 12.05 6.83
C ARG A 576 38.59 12.51 5.42
N ASN A 577 37.88 11.72 4.59
CA ASN A 577 37.47 12.06 3.24
C ASN A 577 36.42 13.17 3.26
N ALA A 578 35.45 13.13 4.18
CA ALA A 578 34.46 14.19 4.34
C ALA A 578 35.09 15.52 4.78
N LEU A 579 36.05 15.49 5.68
CA LEU A 579 36.85 16.67 6.09
C LEU A 579 37.69 17.24 4.95
N HIS A 580 38.27 16.37 4.13
CA HIS A 580 39.06 16.79 2.97
C HIS A 580 38.19 17.46 1.89
N ARG A 581 37.00 16.91 1.60
CA ARG A 581 36.03 17.50 0.68
C ARG A 581 35.54 18.88 1.17
N LYS A 582 35.15 19.00 2.45
CA LYS A 582 34.75 20.31 3.02
C LYS A 582 35.85 21.36 2.95
N ARG A 583 37.12 20.97 3.10
CA ARG A 583 38.27 21.89 2.95
C ARG A 583 38.53 22.31 1.52
N SER A 584 38.22 21.48 0.51
CA SER A 584 38.37 21.83 -0.90
C SER A 584 37.22 22.69 -1.45
N LEU A 585 36.04 22.65 -0.83
CA LEU A 585 34.90 23.51 -1.16
C LEU A 585 35.00 24.92 -0.51
N LEU A 586 35.89 25.09 0.46
CA LEU A 586 36.17 26.38 1.11
C LEU A 586 37.40 27.10 0.54
N ARG A 587 38.04 26.54 -0.48
CA ARG A 587 39.08 27.15 -1.29
C ARG A 587 38.56 27.49 -2.68
#